data_a320089b0ebefefc868f6502ad4fe6a8
#
_entry.id   a320089b0ebefefc868f6502ad4fe6a8
#
_cell.length_a   1.000
_cell.length_b   1.000
_cell.length_c   1.000
_cell.angle_alpha   90.00
_cell.angle_beta   90.00
_cell.angle_gamma   90.00
#
_symmetry.space_group_name_H-M   'P 1'
#
loop_
_entity.id
_entity.type
_entity.pdbx_description
1 polymer ?
#
loop_
_entity_poly.entity_id
_entity_poly.type
_entity_poly.pdbx_seq_one_letter_code
_entity_poly.pdbx_strand_id
1 'polypeptide(L)'
;NEEEAKYILGNSFNLLVVIGVVFSVVMFLVKRPMLYLLGASKNIYGYADSYLTIYLCGTLFVMLSLGMNAFINAQGFANIGMMTVSIGAVCNLILDPIFIFEMKMGVQGAALATVISQFAAACWTLRFLTGKKATIRLDKNYLKLKTDRVKKILVLGLSGFTMSVTNSLVQMVCNINLAMYGEIGRASCRE
;
A
#
# COMPACT_ATOMS: atom_id res chain seq x y z
N ASN A 1 -8.44 -16.33 22.94
CA ASN A 1 -8.14 -17.68 22.44
C ASN A 1 -6.95 -17.60 21.48
N GLU A 2 -5.78 -18.00 21.93
CA GLU A 2 -4.50 -17.81 21.20
C GLU A 2 -4.48 -18.54 19.85
N GLU A 3 -5.08 -19.72 19.79
CA GLU A 3 -5.21 -20.49 18.55
C GLU A 3 -6.09 -19.78 17.51
N GLU A 4 -7.18 -19.17 17.93
CA GLU A 4 -8.06 -18.43 17.03
C GLU A 4 -7.33 -17.22 16.43
N ALA A 5 -6.51 -16.54 17.21
CA ALA A 5 -5.69 -15.43 16.74
C ALA A 5 -4.62 -15.86 15.71
N LYS A 6 -4.00 -17.05 15.89
CA LYS A 6 -3.07 -17.64 14.90
C LYS A 6 -3.77 -17.93 13.56
N TYR A 7 -4.99 -18.46 13.65
CA TYR A 7 -5.79 -18.70 12.43
C TYR A 7 -6.23 -17.41 11.75
N ILE A 8 -6.59 -16.36 12.50
CA ILE A 8 -6.95 -15.06 11.94
C ILE A 8 -5.73 -14.45 11.24
N LEU A 9 -4.56 -14.46 11.86
CA LEU A 9 -3.33 -13.96 11.25
C LEU A 9 -2.99 -14.71 9.94
N GLY A 10 -3.03 -16.05 9.96
CA GLY A 10 -2.73 -16.87 8.77
C GLY A 10 -3.75 -16.66 7.63
N ASN A 11 -5.05 -16.61 7.96
CA ASN A 11 -6.08 -16.34 6.95
C ASN A 11 -5.99 -14.91 6.40
N SER A 12 -5.68 -13.91 7.25
CA SER A 12 -5.48 -12.52 6.81
C SER A 12 -4.27 -12.40 5.90
N PHE A 13 -3.17 -13.10 6.20
CA PHE A 13 -2.00 -13.13 5.32
C PHE A 13 -2.35 -13.66 3.93
N ASN A 14 -3.00 -14.83 3.85
CA ASN A 14 -3.41 -15.40 2.57
C ASN A 14 -4.42 -14.52 1.83
N LEU A 15 -5.37 -13.93 2.56
CA LEU A 15 -6.33 -13.03 1.97
C LEU A 15 -5.67 -11.78 1.37
N LEU A 16 -4.68 -11.20 2.06
CA LEU A 16 -3.89 -10.07 1.55
C LEU A 16 -3.10 -10.45 0.30
N VAL A 17 -2.51 -11.65 0.26
CA VAL A 17 -1.79 -12.14 -0.94
C VAL A 17 -2.76 -12.28 -2.11
N VAL A 18 -3.90 -12.95 -1.90
CA VAL A 18 -4.89 -13.18 -2.97
C VAL A 18 -5.47 -11.84 -3.46
N ILE A 19 -5.90 -10.98 -2.54
CA ILE A 19 -6.44 -9.66 -2.89
C ILE A 19 -5.36 -8.82 -3.58
N GLY A 20 -4.12 -8.83 -3.10
CA GLY A 20 -3.02 -8.08 -3.69
C GLY A 20 -2.73 -8.48 -5.13
N VAL A 21 -2.70 -9.80 -5.40
CA VAL A 21 -2.50 -10.31 -6.77
C VAL A 21 -3.69 -9.98 -7.66
N VAL A 22 -4.92 -10.26 -7.21
CA VAL A 22 -6.13 -9.95 -7.97
C VAL A 22 -6.23 -8.45 -8.26
N PHE A 23 -6.00 -7.61 -7.26
CA PHE A 23 -6.02 -6.15 -7.42
C PHE A 23 -4.97 -5.68 -8.43
N SER A 24 -3.72 -6.19 -8.33
CA SER A 24 -2.66 -5.84 -9.28
C SER A 24 -3.03 -6.21 -10.71
N VAL A 25 -3.59 -7.41 -10.93
CA VAL A 25 -4.01 -7.87 -12.26
C VAL A 25 -5.16 -7.00 -12.80
N VAL A 26 -6.20 -6.78 -11.99
CA VAL A 26 -7.34 -5.94 -12.38
C VAL A 26 -6.89 -4.53 -12.72
N MET A 27 -6.07 -3.93 -11.86
CA MET A 27 -5.56 -2.57 -12.08
C MET A 27 -4.65 -2.48 -13.31
N PHE A 28 -3.87 -3.52 -13.58
CA PHE A 28 -3.06 -3.58 -14.81
C PHE A 28 -3.91 -3.59 -16.08
N LEU A 29 -5.06 -4.28 -16.06
CA LEU A 29 -6.01 -4.31 -17.18
C LEU A 29 -6.75 -2.98 -17.36
N VAL A 30 -7.08 -2.31 -16.26
CA VAL A 30 -7.92 -1.08 -16.24
C VAL A 30 -7.07 0.20 -16.16
N LYS A 31 -5.73 0.10 -16.10
CA LYS A 31 -4.85 1.26 -15.89
C LYS A 31 -5.05 2.40 -16.89
N ARG A 32 -5.30 2.09 -18.18
CA ARG A 32 -5.51 3.10 -19.23
C ARG A 32 -6.73 4.00 -18.97
N PRO A 33 -7.96 3.46 -18.91
CA PRO A 33 -9.13 4.30 -18.66
C PRO A 33 -9.05 5.00 -17.31
N MET A 34 -8.47 4.36 -16.30
CA MET A 34 -8.31 4.94 -14.97
C MET A 34 -7.39 6.16 -14.98
N LEU A 35 -6.23 6.10 -15.65
CA LEU A 35 -5.32 7.24 -15.74
C LEU A 35 -5.97 8.45 -16.43
N TYR A 36 -6.73 8.22 -17.50
CA TYR A 36 -7.48 9.30 -18.17
C TYR A 36 -8.58 9.88 -17.27
N LEU A 37 -9.29 9.04 -16.54
CA LEU A 37 -10.33 9.46 -15.60
C LEU A 37 -9.76 10.29 -14.44
N LEU A 38 -8.52 9.99 -14.02
CA LEU A 38 -7.79 10.77 -13.01
C LEU A 38 -7.15 12.05 -13.57
N GLY A 39 -7.38 12.38 -14.85
CA GLY A 39 -6.94 13.63 -15.44
C GLY A 39 -5.53 13.59 -16.08
N ALA A 40 -4.99 12.41 -16.36
CA ALA A 40 -3.72 12.32 -17.07
C ALA A 40 -3.85 12.88 -18.50
N SER A 41 -3.13 13.98 -18.79
CA SER A 41 -3.04 14.52 -20.13
C SER A 41 -2.15 13.62 -21.03
N LYS A 42 -2.29 13.77 -22.36
CA LYS A 42 -1.49 12.98 -23.32
C LYS A 42 0.02 13.07 -23.07
N ASN A 43 0.50 14.22 -22.59
CA ASN A 43 1.92 14.46 -22.34
C ASN A 43 2.43 13.77 -21.05
N ILE A 44 1.55 13.61 -20.07
CA ILE A 44 1.89 13.02 -18.75
C ILE A 44 1.60 11.51 -18.73
N TYR A 45 0.73 11.04 -19.62
CA TYR A 45 0.28 9.64 -19.64
C TYR A 45 1.45 8.65 -19.64
N GLY A 46 2.48 8.86 -20.46
CA GLY A 46 3.64 7.95 -20.57
C GLY A 46 4.40 7.79 -19.26
N TYR A 47 4.58 8.89 -18.52
CA TYR A 47 5.24 8.87 -17.21
C TYR A 47 4.36 8.20 -16.15
N ALA A 48 3.07 8.52 -16.15
CA ALA A 48 2.11 7.95 -15.21
C ALA A 48 1.92 6.44 -15.43
N ASP A 49 1.85 5.99 -16.70
CA ASP A 49 1.73 4.57 -17.05
C ASP A 49 2.96 3.77 -16.62
N SER A 50 4.16 4.32 -16.84
CA SER A 50 5.41 3.70 -16.42
C SER A 50 5.51 3.58 -14.90
N TYR A 51 5.19 4.66 -14.18
CA TYR A 51 5.16 4.67 -12.73
C TYR A 51 4.19 3.62 -12.18
N LEU A 52 2.94 3.67 -12.66
CA LEU A 52 1.87 2.78 -12.20
C LEU A 52 2.20 1.31 -12.48
N THR A 53 2.78 1.02 -13.64
CA THR A 53 3.17 -0.35 -14.00
C THR A 53 4.19 -0.94 -13.03
N ILE A 54 5.24 -0.18 -12.68
CA ILE A 54 6.26 -0.61 -11.71
C ILE A 54 5.63 -0.74 -10.32
N TYR A 55 4.82 0.24 -9.91
CA TYR A 55 4.16 0.26 -8.61
C TYR A 55 3.20 -0.92 -8.43
N LEU A 56 2.44 -1.30 -9.48
CA LEU A 56 1.54 -2.45 -9.44
C LEU A 56 2.28 -3.77 -9.22
N CYS A 57 3.50 -3.93 -9.75
CA CYS A 57 4.34 -5.09 -9.45
C CYS A 57 4.73 -5.14 -7.96
N GLY A 58 4.83 -3.99 -7.30
CA GLY A 58 5.14 -3.86 -5.87
C GLY A 58 3.94 -3.88 -4.93
N THR A 59 2.71 -3.82 -5.44
CA THR A 59 1.49 -3.70 -4.62
C THR A 59 1.37 -4.80 -3.57
N LEU A 60 1.79 -6.02 -3.89
CA LEU A 60 1.81 -7.13 -2.94
C LEU A 60 2.67 -6.82 -1.71
N PHE A 61 3.85 -6.23 -1.90
CA PHE A 61 4.73 -5.86 -0.79
C PHE A 61 4.15 -4.74 0.05
N VAL A 62 3.50 -3.76 -0.58
CA VAL A 62 2.76 -2.68 0.10
C VAL A 62 1.67 -3.27 0.99
N MET A 63 0.84 -4.15 0.44
CA MET A 63 -0.25 -4.80 1.19
C MET A 63 0.27 -5.65 2.34
N LEU A 64 1.35 -6.40 2.13
CA LEU A 64 1.95 -7.22 3.17
C LEU A 64 2.62 -6.36 4.27
N SER A 65 3.37 -5.31 3.89
CA SER A 65 4.03 -4.44 4.88
C SER A 65 3.01 -3.75 5.77
N LEU A 66 1.98 -3.13 5.20
CA LEU A 66 0.96 -2.38 5.95
C LEU A 66 -0.02 -3.31 6.68
N GLY A 67 -0.55 -4.32 5.99
CA GLY A 67 -1.55 -5.21 6.56
C GLY A 67 -1.00 -6.07 7.70
N MET A 68 0.19 -6.61 7.54
CA MET A 68 0.82 -7.42 8.59
C MET A 68 1.37 -6.55 9.74
N ASN A 69 1.75 -5.29 9.47
CA ASN A 69 2.17 -4.36 10.50
C ASN A 69 1.04 -4.06 11.53
N ALA A 70 -0.22 -4.05 11.08
CA ALA A 70 -1.36 -3.90 11.97
C ALA A 70 -1.42 -5.01 13.03
N PHE A 71 -1.07 -6.26 12.66
CA PHE A 71 -1.00 -7.37 13.61
C PHE A 71 0.17 -7.26 14.59
N ILE A 72 1.29 -6.65 14.21
CA ILE A 72 2.42 -6.36 15.11
C ILE A 72 1.96 -5.35 16.17
N ASN A 73 1.29 -4.28 15.75
CA ASN A 73 0.76 -3.26 16.65
C ASN A 73 -0.31 -3.83 17.60
N ALA A 74 -1.20 -4.68 17.08
CA ALA A 74 -2.24 -5.34 17.88
C ALA A 74 -1.68 -6.30 18.94
N GLN A 75 -0.48 -6.84 18.73
CA GLN A 75 0.24 -7.66 19.73
C GLN A 75 0.97 -6.82 20.79
N GLY A 76 0.87 -5.48 20.74
CA GLY A 76 1.54 -4.58 21.68
C GLY A 76 2.99 -4.20 21.29
N PHE A 77 3.49 -4.65 20.14
CA PHE A 77 4.84 -4.34 19.67
C PHE A 77 4.87 -3.07 18.81
N ALA A 78 4.28 -1.97 19.30
CA ALA A 78 4.21 -0.70 18.56
C ALA A 78 5.58 -0.18 18.11
N ASN A 79 6.63 -0.36 18.91
CA ASN A 79 8.00 0.01 18.52
C ASN A 79 8.49 -0.75 17.29
N ILE A 80 8.17 -2.03 17.18
CA ILE A 80 8.51 -2.85 16.00
C ILE A 80 7.69 -2.43 14.79
N GLY A 81 6.40 -2.14 15.01
CA GLY A 81 5.52 -1.59 13.97
C GLY A 81 6.03 -0.24 13.43
N MET A 82 6.50 0.63 14.31
CA MET A 82 7.11 1.90 13.93
C MET A 82 8.41 1.69 13.15
N MET A 83 9.25 0.72 13.55
CA MET A 83 10.46 0.36 12.80
C MET A 83 10.15 -0.10 11.37
N THR A 84 9.05 -0.81 11.15
CA THR A 84 8.62 -1.21 9.79
C THR A 84 8.44 0.02 8.88
N VAL A 85 7.73 1.03 9.39
CA VAL A 85 7.49 2.28 8.65
C VAL A 85 8.79 3.05 8.45
N SER A 86 9.63 3.12 9.49
CA SER A 86 10.93 3.81 9.44
C SER A 86 11.88 3.16 8.43
N ILE A 87 11.95 1.83 8.37
CA ILE A 87 12.76 1.11 7.38
C ILE A 87 12.30 1.47 5.97
N GLY A 88 10.99 1.42 5.70
CA GLY A 88 10.43 1.80 4.41
C GLY A 88 10.77 3.24 4.03
N ALA A 89 10.59 4.19 4.96
CA ALA A 89 10.84 5.61 4.73
C ALA A 89 12.34 5.90 4.50
N VAL A 90 13.23 5.35 5.31
CA VAL A 90 14.68 5.57 5.18
C VAL A 90 15.21 4.93 3.90
N CYS A 91 14.79 3.71 3.57
CA CYS A 91 15.16 3.07 2.31
C CYS A 91 14.69 3.91 1.10
N ASN A 92 13.46 4.41 1.13
CA ASN A 92 12.94 5.24 0.06
C ASN A 92 13.72 6.55 -0.08
N LEU A 93 13.98 7.25 1.04
CA LEU A 93 14.73 8.50 1.08
C LEU A 93 16.16 8.36 0.50
N ILE A 94 16.78 7.21 0.69
CA ILE A 94 18.14 6.92 0.17
C ILE A 94 18.06 6.51 -1.31
N LEU A 95 17.10 5.67 -1.69
CA LEU A 95 17.01 5.10 -3.02
C LEU A 95 16.46 6.09 -4.06
N ASP A 96 15.55 6.99 -3.66
CA ASP A 96 14.97 8.00 -4.56
C ASP A 96 16.03 8.84 -5.27
N PRO A 97 16.98 9.52 -4.57
CA PRO A 97 17.98 10.32 -5.25
C PRO A 97 18.92 9.47 -6.12
N ILE A 98 19.25 8.25 -5.70
CA ILE A 98 20.12 7.36 -6.48
C ILE A 98 19.45 6.98 -7.80
N PHE A 99 18.19 6.55 -7.80
CA PHE A 99 17.52 6.11 -9.00
C PHE A 99 17.06 7.27 -9.88
N ILE A 100 16.65 8.39 -9.29
CA ILE A 100 16.18 9.54 -10.05
C ILE A 100 17.35 10.29 -10.71
N PHE A 101 18.42 10.58 -9.95
CA PHE A 101 19.49 11.47 -10.42
C PHE A 101 20.71 10.71 -10.91
N GLU A 102 21.29 9.79 -10.13
CA GLU A 102 22.48 9.03 -10.51
C GLU A 102 22.20 8.08 -11.68
N MET A 103 21.14 7.29 -11.59
CA MET A 103 20.75 6.35 -12.65
C MET A 103 19.91 7.01 -13.75
N LYS A 104 19.52 8.29 -13.61
CA LYS A 104 18.73 9.07 -14.57
C LYS A 104 17.42 8.40 -15.00
N MET A 105 16.83 7.60 -14.11
CA MET A 105 15.58 6.88 -14.40
C MET A 105 14.34 7.78 -14.25
N GLY A 106 14.48 8.98 -13.66
CA GLY A 106 13.36 9.90 -13.45
C GLY A 106 12.20 9.27 -12.69
N VAL A 107 10.99 9.36 -13.26
CA VAL A 107 9.75 8.88 -12.62
C VAL A 107 9.74 7.36 -12.39
N GLN A 108 10.36 6.59 -13.27
CA GLN A 108 10.49 5.14 -13.12
C GLN A 108 11.39 4.78 -11.92
N GLY A 109 12.45 5.58 -11.70
CA GLY A 109 13.34 5.43 -10.55
C GLY A 109 12.62 5.61 -9.23
N ALA A 110 11.77 6.63 -9.11
CA ALA A 110 10.93 6.85 -7.93
C ALA A 110 9.99 5.67 -7.65
N ALA A 111 9.34 5.13 -8.69
CA ALA A 111 8.49 3.95 -8.54
C ALA A 111 9.28 2.74 -8.05
N LEU A 112 10.46 2.51 -8.62
CA LEU A 112 11.33 1.38 -8.25
C LEU A 112 11.85 1.52 -6.81
N ALA A 113 12.28 2.72 -6.41
CA ALA A 113 12.70 3.00 -5.03
C ALA A 113 11.58 2.70 -4.03
N THR A 114 10.36 3.11 -4.34
CA THR A 114 9.18 2.82 -3.51
C THR A 114 8.94 1.31 -3.39
N VAL A 115 8.98 0.57 -4.50
CA VAL A 115 8.76 -0.89 -4.49
C VAL A 115 9.84 -1.62 -3.66
N ILE A 116 11.11 -1.25 -3.83
CA ILE A 116 12.21 -1.86 -3.05
C ILE A 116 12.08 -1.53 -1.58
N SER A 117 11.73 -0.31 -1.23
CA SER A 117 11.52 0.12 0.16
C SER A 117 10.37 -0.64 0.82
N GLN A 118 9.27 -0.83 0.11
CA GLN A 118 8.14 -1.63 0.61
C GLN A 118 8.48 -3.12 0.69
N PHE A 119 9.30 -3.63 -0.21
CA PHE A 119 9.83 -5.00 -0.10
C PHE A 119 10.68 -5.17 1.16
N ALA A 120 11.58 -4.24 1.46
CA ALA A 120 12.39 -4.27 2.67
C ALA A 120 11.52 -4.23 3.94
N ALA A 121 10.51 -3.34 3.97
CA ALA A 121 9.55 -3.25 5.06
C ALA A 121 8.73 -4.54 5.22
N ALA A 122 8.27 -5.14 4.12
CA ALA A 122 7.54 -6.42 4.13
C ALA A 122 8.42 -7.57 4.66
N CYS A 123 9.68 -7.64 4.22
CA CYS A 123 10.63 -8.63 4.72
C CYS A 123 10.85 -8.49 6.23
N TRP A 124 11.01 -7.25 6.74
CA TRP A 124 11.13 -6.99 8.16
C TRP A 124 9.91 -7.46 8.94
N THR A 125 8.72 -7.08 8.50
CA THR A 125 7.44 -7.46 9.11
C THR A 125 7.27 -8.98 9.16
N LEU A 126 7.50 -9.66 8.03
CA LEU A 126 7.40 -11.12 7.96
C LEU A 126 8.44 -11.82 8.82
N ARG A 127 9.69 -11.32 8.85
CA ARG A 127 10.75 -11.85 9.72
C ARG A 127 10.36 -11.76 11.19
N PHE A 128 9.72 -10.68 11.61
CA PHE A 128 9.24 -10.54 12.97
C PHE A 128 8.11 -11.52 13.27
N LEU A 129 7.08 -11.60 12.42
CA LEU A 129 5.90 -12.46 12.62
C LEU A 129 6.22 -13.96 12.54
N THR A 130 7.29 -14.35 11.83
CA THR A 130 7.78 -15.74 11.80
C THR A 130 8.80 -16.01 12.92
N GLY A 131 9.30 -14.96 13.57
CA GLY A 131 10.32 -15.03 14.60
C GLY A 131 9.80 -15.51 15.96
N LYS A 132 10.75 -15.80 16.86
CA LYS A 132 10.45 -16.28 18.23
C LYS A 132 9.91 -15.20 19.17
N LYS A 133 10.03 -13.91 18.80
CA LYS A 133 9.62 -12.76 19.62
C LYS A 133 8.14 -12.40 19.49
N ALA A 134 7.49 -12.81 18.40
CA ALA A 134 6.06 -12.57 18.21
C ALA A 134 5.23 -13.48 19.14
N THR A 135 4.24 -12.89 19.81
CA THR A 135 3.29 -13.62 20.65
C THR A 135 2.43 -14.54 19.78
N ILE A 136 1.91 -13.99 18.69
CA ILE A 136 1.13 -14.74 17.68
C ILE A 136 2.00 -14.84 16.43
N ARG A 137 2.43 -16.07 16.10
CA ARG A 137 3.32 -16.33 14.98
C ARG A 137 2.56 -16.74 13.74
N LEU A 138 3.11 -16.33 12.59
CA LEU A 138 2.68 -16.83 11.30
C LEU A 138 3.26 -18.23 11.11
N ASP A 139 2.41 -19.26 11.16
CA ASP A 139 2.78 -20.66 10.95
C ASP A 139 2.04 -21.21 9.73
N LYS A 140 2.73 -22.04 8.94
CA LYS A 140 2.20 -22.70 7.74
C LYS A 140 0.95 -23.53 8.00
N ASN A 141 0.81 -24.09 9.20
CA ASN A 141 -0.33 -24.92 9.59
C ASN A 141 -1.65 -24.15 9.69
N TYR A 142 -1.58 -22.82 9.89
CA TYR A 142 -2.73 -21.93 10.07
C TYR A 142 -3.10 -21.14 8.79
N LEU A 143 -2.39 -21.37 7.67
CA LEU A 143 -2.62 -20.69 6.39
C LEU A 143 -3.87 -21.18 5.64
N LYS A 144 -4.49 -22.30 6.04
CA LYS A 144 -5.68 -22.82 5.34
C LYS A 144 -6.85 -21.85 5.46
N LEU A 145 -7.31 -21.34 4.32
CA LEU A 145 -8.48 -20.47 4.22
C LEU A 145 -9.74 -21.23 4.67
N LYS A 146 -10.42 -20.71 5.68
CA LYS A 146 -11.74 -21.17 6.11
C LYS A 146 -12.76 -20.08 5.86
N THR A 147 -13.79 -20.39 5.08
CA THR A 147 -14.83 -19.44 4.63
C THR A 147 -15.45 -18.66 5.77
N ASP A 148 -15.76 -19.30 6.90
CA ASP A 148 -16.35 -18.62 8.06
C ASP A 148 -15.45 -17.56 8.69
N ARG A 149 -14.13 -17.80 8.69
CA ARG A 149 -13.15 -16.85 9.20
C ARG A 149 -12.89 -15.71 8.24
N VAL A 150 -12.80 -16.02 6.95
CA VAL A 150 -12.70 -15.00 5.88
C VAL A 150 -13.89 -14.05 5.94
N LYS A 151 -15.11 -14.59 6.13
CA LYS A 151 -16.32 -13.76 6.30
C LYS A 151 -16.22 -12.84 7.53
N LYS A 152 -15.76 -13.35 8.67
CA LYS A 152 -15.54 -12.52 9.87
C LYS A 152 -14.50 -11.41 9.62
N ILE A 153 -13.37 -11.72 8.98
CA ILE A 153 -12.32 -10.75 8.65
C ILE A 153 -12.87 -9.66 7.73
N LEU A 154 -13.62 -10.05 6.69
CA LEU A 154 -14.20 -9.10 5.75
C LEU A 154 -15.25 -8.19 6.41
N VAL A 155 -16.12 -8.74 7.26
CA VAL A 155 -17.15 -7.96 7.98
C VAL A 155 -16.50 -6.95 8.93
N LEU A 156 -15.48 -7.36 9.69
CA LEU A 156 -14.74 -6.47 10.58
C LEU A 156 -13.94 -5.41 9.81
N GLY A 157 -13.37 -5.79 8.66
CA GLY A 157 -12.63 -4.88 7.78
C GLY A 157 -13.51 -3.86 7.06
N LEU A 158 -14.81 -4.15 6.90
CA LEU A 158 -15.73 -3.28 6.17
C LEU A 158 -15.87 -1.90 6.80
N SER A 159 -15.84 -1.80 8.13
CA SER A 159 -15.91 -0.52 8.85
C SER A 159 -14.68 0.37 8.54
N GLY A 160 -13.48 -0.19 8.60
CA GLY A 160 -12.25 0.51 8.24
C GLY A 160 -12.18 0.87 6.76
N PHE A 161 -12.68 -0.01 5.89
CA PHE A 161 -12.80 0.26 4.46
C PHE A 161 -13.72 1.45 4.19
N THR A 162 -14.92 1.48 4.79
CA THR A 162 -15.87 2.58 4.64
C THR A 162 -15.26 3.91 5.10
N MET A 163 -14.55 3.92 6.22
CA MET A 163 -13.86 5.11 6.72
C MET A 163 -12.78 5.59 5.74
N SER A 164 -11.98 4.68 5.18
CA SER A 164 -10.93 5.00 4.20
C SER A 164 -11.51 5.55 2.90
N VAL A 165 -12.59 4.94 2.40
CA VAL A 165 -13.30 5.43 1.19
C VAL A 165 -13.86 6.83 1.42
N THR A 166 -14.50 7.07 2.57
CA THR A 166 -15.02 8.40 2.92
C THR A 166 -13.90 9.45 2.95
N ASN A 167 -12.77 9.15 3.60
CA ASN A 167 -11.62 10.06 3.63
C ASN A 167 -11.07 10.35 2.23
N SER A 168 -11.00 9.33 1.37
CA SER A 168 -10.53 9.50 -0.02
C SER A 168 -11.48 10.37 -0.84
N LEU A 169 -12.78 10.20 -0.67
CA LEU A 169 -13.79 11.04 -1.33
C LEU A 169 -13.70 12.50 -0.86
N VAL A 170 -13.56 12.72 0.45
CA VAL A 170 -13.38 14.08 0.99
C VAL A 170 -12.13 14.73 0.42
N GLN A 171 -10.99 14.01 0.39
CA GLN A 171 -9.75 14.53 -0.20
C GLN A 171 -9.91 14.85 -1.69
N MET A 172 -10.59 13.99 -2.45
CA MET A 172 -10.85 14.22 -3.87
C MET A 172 -11.68 15.49 -4.09
N VAL A 173 -12.76 15.67 -3.33
CA VAL A 173 -13.60 16.88 -3.39
C VAL A 173 -12.81 18.12 -2.99
N CYS A 174 -12.01 18.06 -1.92
CA CYS A 174 -11.15 19.17 -1.51
C CYS A 174 -10.13 19.54 -2.60
N ASN A 175 -9.47 18.55 -3.21
CA ASN A 175 -8.50 18.80 -4.28
C ASN A 175 -9.13 19.41 -5.52
N ILE A 176 -10.32 18.96 -5.92
CA ILE A 176 -11.07 19.56 -7.05
C ILE A 176 -11.41 21.03 -6.74
N ASN A 177 -11.95 21.30 -5.54
CA ASN A 177 -12.27 22.67 -5.15
C ASN A 177 -11.03 23.58 -5.09
N LEU A 178 -9.92 23.07 -4.50
CA LEU A 178 -8.66 23.82 -4.46
C LEU A 178 -8.09 24.10 -5.85
N ALA A 179 -8.22 23.17 -6.80
CA ALA A 179 -7.82 23.39 -8.18
C ALA A 179 -8.67 24.48 -8.85
N MET A 180 -10.00 24.45 -8.67
CA MET A 180 -10.90 25.45 -9.22
C MET A 180 -10.66 26.86 -8.62
N TYR A 181 -10.53 26.96 -7.30
CA TYR A 181 -10.27 28.26 -6.64
C TYR A 181 -8.82 28.74 -6.83
N GLY A 182 -7.86 27.83 -6.94
CA GLY A 182 -6.46 28.18 -7.22
C GLY A 182 -6.25 28.77 -8.62
N GLU A 183 -7.03 28.38 -9.61
CA GLU A 183 -7.04 28.99 -10.94
C GLU A 183 -7.67 30.39 -10.90
N ILE A 184 -8.76 30.60 -10.14
CA ILE A 184 -9.39 31.91 -9.95
C ILE A 184 -8.40 32.86 -9.27
N GLY A 185 -7.67 32.43 -8.25
CA GLY A 185 -6.65 33.24 -7.59
C GLY A 185 -5.49 33.64 -8.50
N ARG A 186 -5.06 32.80 -9.43
CA ARG A 186 -4.01 33.12 -10.41
C ARG A 186 -4.50 34.07 -11.51
N ALA A 187 -5.76 33.98 -11.90
CA ALA A 187 -6.36 34.91 -12.85
C ALA A 187 -6.48 36.31 -12.26
N SER A 188 -6.89 36.44 -10.98
CA SER A 188 -7.03 37.74 -10.28
C SER A 188 -5.68 38.42 -9.97
N CYS A 189 -4.57 37.70 -9.94
CA CYS A 189 -3.22 38.27 -9.77
C CYS A 189 -2.58 38.71 -11.07
N ARG A 190 -3.23 38.57 -12.23
CA ARG A 190 -2.71 38.93 -13.56
C ARG A 190 -3.36 40.23 -14.12
N GLU A 191 -4.36 40.79 -13.43
CA GLU A 191 -4.92 42.11 -13.67
C GLU A 191 -4.29 43.14 -12.69
#